data_5e9f149e7aa44500f8590157fde94466
#
_entry.id   5e9f149e7aa44500f8590157fde94466
#
_cell.length_a   1.000
_cell.length_b   1.000
_cell.length_c   1.000
_cell.angle_alpha   90.00
_cell.angle_beta   90.00
_cell.angle_gamma   90.00
#
_symmetry.space_group_name_H-M   'P 1'
#
loop_
_entity.id
_entity.type
_entity.pdbx_description
1 polymer ?
#
loop_
_entity_poly.entity_id
_entity_poly.type
_entity_poly.pdbx_seq_one_letter_code
_entity_poly.pdbx_strand_id
1 'polypeptide(L)'
;MNTIIKRTKVRHTILIFLFLATVFNYADRATLSVVAPIMSKELGFDPEAMGLAFSSFGIAYVIMQLPGGWLLDRYGSRLVYGCALIGWSLVTMFQGTIYLYGSPLIVLVILRLLMGAIEAPAFPANSRLSVQWFPNNERGFVTSVYQAAQYISLGIITPANDDHSA
;
A
#
# COMPACT_ATOMS: atom_id res chain seq x y z
N MET A 1 9.12 -6.82 -36.49
CA MET A 1 10.24 -7.63 -35.99
C MET A 1 9.82 -8.21 -34.64
N ASN A 2 9.31 -9.47 -34.64
CA ASN A 2 8.78 -10.13 -33.45
C ASN A 2 9.95 -10.63 -32.60
N THR A 3 10.39 -9.85 -31.65
CA THR A 3 11.25 -10.35 -30.58
C THR A 3 10.43 -11.31 -29.71
N ILE A 4 10.64 -12.60 -29.93
CA ILE A 4 10.12 -13.66 -29.07
C ILE A 4 10.78 -13.44 -27.70
N ILE A 5 10.07 -12.74 -26.81
CA ILE A 5 10.49 -12.61 -25.41
C ILE A 5 10.44 -14.03 -24.84
N LYS A 6 11.62 -14.64 -24.67
CA LYS A 6 11.73 -15.96 -24.03
C LYS A 6 10.95 -15.94 -22.73
N ARG A 7 9.98 -16.85 -22.60
CA ARG A 7 9.19 -17.07 -21.38
C ARG A 7 10.15 -17.51 -20.25
N THR A 8 10.73 -16.58 -19.56
CA THR A 8 11.67 -16.86 -18.47
C THR A 8 10.89 -17.04 -17.17
N LYS A 9 11.36 -17.94 -16.29
CA LYS A 9 10.82 -18.15 -14.94
C LYS A 9 10.74 -16.84 -14.13
N VAL A 10 11.57 -15.86 -14.46
CA VAL A 10 11.62 -14.51 -13.86
C VAL A 10 10.28 -13.77 -13.96
N ARG A 11 9.48 -13.96 -15.02
CA ARG A 11 8.17 -13.31 -15.15
C ARG A 11 7.20 -13.75 -14.06
N HIS A 12 7.18 -15.05 -13.76
CA HIS A 12 6.32 -15.59 -12.70
C HIS A 12 6.75 -15.07 -11.32
N THR A 13 8.05 -14.96 -11.09
CA THR A 13 8.60 -14.38 -9.85
C THR A 13 8.16 -12.92 -9.70
N ILE A 14 8.19 -12.14 -10.79
CA ILE A 14 7.72 -10.75 -10.78
C ILE A 14 6.21 -10.69 -10.48
N LEU A 15 5.41 -11.56 -11.08
CA LEU A 15 3.96 -11.61 -10.81
C LEU A 15 3.66 -11.94 -9.34
N ILE A 16 4.35 -12.92 -8.78
CA ILE A 16 4.22 -13.27 -7.36
C ILE A 16 4.63 -12.09 -6.49
N PHE A 17 5.72 -11.42 -6.82
CA PHE A 17 6.16 -10.23 -6.09
C PHE A 17 5.12 -9.11 -6.12
N LEU A 18 4.56 -8.78 -7.30
CA LEU A 18 3.51 -7.77 -7.45
C LEU A 18 2.26 -8.14 -6.64
N PHE A 19 1.86 -9.41 -6.68
CA PHE A 19 0.74 -9.93 -5.92
C PHE A 19 0.97 -9.77 -4.41
N LEU A 20 2.08 -10.28 -3.89
CA LEU A 20 2.40 -10.21 -2.47
C LEU A 20 2.55 -8.76 -1.98
N ALA A 21 3.26 -7.92 -2.74
CA ALA A 21 3.40 -6.52 -2.40
C ALA A 21 2.05 -5.80 -2.32
N THR A 22 1.11 -6.13 -3.23
CA THR A 22 -0.25 -5.58 -3.19
C THR A 22 -1.06 -6.13 -2.00
N VAL A 23 -0.93 -7.42 -1.68
CA VAL A 23 -1.58 -8.01 -0.48
C VAL A 23 -1.13 -7.28 0.78
N PHE A 24 0.18 -7.12 0.99
CA PHE A 24 0.71 -6.44 2.17
C PHE A 24 0.30 -4.97 2.23
N ASN A 25 0.31 -4.27 1.08
CA ASN A 25 -0.10 -2.89 0.98
C ASN A 25 -1.56 -2.68 1.45
N TYR A 26 -2.48 -3.52 0.99
CA TYR A 26 -3.89 -3.43 1.38
C TYR A 26 -4.15 -3.98 2.78
N ALA A 27 -3.40 -4.99 3.22
CA ALA A 27 -3.43 -5.49 4.59
C ALA A 27 -3.12 -4.38 5.60
N ASP A 28 -2.08 -3.60 5.34
CA ASP A 28 -1.65 -2.51 6.20
C ASP A 28 -2.70 -1.38 6.28
N ARG A 29 -3.32 -1.04 5.15
CA ARG A 29 -4.44 -0.08 5.12
C ARG A 29 -5.65 -0.57 5.93
N ALA A 30 -6.01 -1.85 5.78
CA ALA A 30 -7.13 -2.45 6.49
C ALA A 30 -6.86 -2.57 8.00
N THR A 31 -5.61 -2.79 8.41
CA THR A 31 -5.22 -2.90 9.83
C THR A 31 -5.62 -1.67 10.62
N LEU A 32 -5.41 -0.45 10.11
CA LEU A 32 -5.84 0.74 10.82
C LEU A 32 -7.36 0.78 11.00
N SER A 33 -8.13 0.39 9.99
CA SER A 33 -9.60 0.37 10.10
C SER A 33 -10.10 -0.58 11.19
N VAL A 34 -9.41 -1.72 11.36
CA VAL A 34 -9.72 -2.72 12.39
C VAL A 34 -9.31 -2.21 13.79
N VAL A 35 -8.16 -1.56 13.89
CA VAL A 35 -7.63 -1.07 15.18
C VAL A 35 -8.24 0.29 15.58
N ALA A 36 -8.83 1.02 14.64
CA ALA A 36 -9.41 2.35 14.88
C ALA A 36 -10.38 2.44 16.08
N PRO A 37 -11.33 1.51 16.26
CA PRO A 37 -12.24 1.56 17.42
C PRO A 37 -11.50 1.42 18.77
N ILE A 38 -10.47 0.56 18.81
CA ILE A 38 -9.64 0.33 20.00
C ILE A 38 -8.82 1.59 20.28
N MET A 39 -8.16 2.13 19.26
CA MET A 39 -7.35 3.35 19.38
C MET A 39 -8.21 4.56 19.84
N SER A 40 -9.40 4.73 19.28
CA SER A 40 -10.32 5.80 19.69
C SER A 40 -10.67 5.69 21.16
N LYS A 41 -10.91 4.46 21.65
CA LYS A 41 -11.27 4.23 23.05
C LYS A 41 -10.08 4.43 24.01
N GLU A 42 -8.90 3.93 23.65
CA GLU A 42 -7.72 3.97 24.51
C GLU A 42 -7.03 5.34 24.52
N LEU A 43 -6.96 6.02 23.36
CA LEU A 43 -6.31 7.31 23.22
C LEU A 43 -7.26 8.50 23.32
N GLY A 44 -8.57 8.25 23.49
CA GLY A 44 -9.58 9.27 23.60
C GLY A 44 -9.80 10.05 22.30
N PHE A 45 -9.57 9.42 21.14
CA PHE A 45 -9.81 10.05 19.84
C PHE A 45 -11.30 10.08 19.54
N ASP A 46 -11.80 11.26 19.22
CA ASP A 46 -13.15 11.42 18.69
C ASP A 46 -13.23 10.97 17.21
N PRO A 47 -14.44 10.78 16.66
CA PRO A 47 -14.63 10.39 15.28
C PRO A 47 -14.00 11.37 14.27
N GLU A 48 -13.93 12.65 14.63
CA GLU A 48 -13.36 13.71 13.79
C GLU A 48 -11.84 13.57 13.69
N ALA A 49 -11.14 13.28 14.80
CA ALA A 49 -9.71 13.01 14.84
C ALA A 49 -9.35 11.76 14.02
N MET A 50 -10.15 10.70 14.12
CA MET A 50 -9.96 9.50 13.30
C MET A 50 -10.22 9.77 11.82
N GLY A 51 -11.24 10.55 11.48
CA GLY A 51 -11.51 11.02 10.13
C GLY A 51 -10.33 11.80 9.53
N LEU A 52 -9.71 12.67 10.33
CA LEU A 52 -8.50 13.40 9.95
C LEU A 52 -7.32 12.46 9.66
N ALA A 53 -7.11 11.46 10.49
CA ALA A 53 -6.04 10.47 10.30
C ALA A 53 -6.24 9.63 9.03
N PHE A 54 -7.48 9.22 8.72
CA PHE A 54 -7.79 8.50 7.48
C PHE A 54 -7.65 9.38 6.24
N SER A 55 -8.18 10.60 6.27
CA SER A 55 -8.14 11.53 5.13
C SER A 55 -6.73 12.01 4.81
N SER A 56 -5.88 12.20 5.82
CA SER A 56 -4.50 12.64 5.63
C SER A 56 -3.69 11.69 4.75
N PHE A 57 -3.85 10.37 4.92
CA PHE A 57 -3.26 9.38 4.03
C PHE A 57 -3.73 9.57 2.58
N GLY A 58 -5.05 9.66 2.36
CA GLY A 58 -5.63 9.81 1.02
C GLY A 58 -5.18 11.08 0.31
N ILE A 59 -5.13 12.20 1.02
CA ILE A 59 -4.68 13.48 0.48
C ILE A 59 -3.22 13.40 0.03
N ALA A 60 -2.32 12.90 0.90
CA ALA A 60 -0.91 12.77 0.57
C ALA A 60 -0.70 11.78 -0.58
N TYR A 61 -1.43 10.66 -0.60
CA TYR A 61 -1.38 9.67 -1.66
C TYR A 61 -1.73 10.26 -3.04
N VAL A 62 -2.83 11.01 -3.12
CA VAL A 62 -3.28 11.62 -4.39
C VAL A 62 -2.28 12.68 -4.87
N ILE A 63 -1.83 13.57 -3.98
CA ILE A 63 -0.87 14.61 -4.33
C ILE A 63 0.45 14.01 -4.82
N MET A 64 0.93 12.96 -4.16
CA MET A 64 2.22 12.36 -4.46
C MET A 64 2.19 11.35 -5.63
N GLN A 65 1.03 11.03 -6.20
CA GLN A 65 0.96 10.19 -7.40
C GLN A 65 1.70 10.78 -8.60
N LEU A 66 1.55 12.09 -8.84
CA LEU A 66 2.22 12.76 -9.96
C LEU A 66 3.75 12.82 -9.77
N PRO A 67 4.29 13.31 -8.64
CA PRO A 67 5.72 13.22 -8.35
C PRO A 67 6.25 11.78 -8.33
N GLY A 68 5.46 10.83 -7.82
CA GLY A 68 5.78 9.40 -7.81
C GLY A 68 5.96 8.82 -9.22
N GLY A 69 5.07 9.19 -10.15
CA GLY A 69 5.21 8.84 -11.57
C GLY A 69 6.50 9.38 -12.18
N TRP A 70 6.82 10.64 -11.92
CA TRP A 70 8.08 11.25 -12.37
C TRP A 70 9.32 10.55 -11.79
N LEU A 71 9.30 10.18 -10.50
CA LEU A 71 10.38 9.42 -9.89
C LEU A 71 10.59 8.06 -10.58
N LEU A 72 9.49 7.36 -10.92
CA LEU A 72 9.53 6.10 -11.65
C LEU A 72 10.15 6.26 -13.04
N ASP A 73 9.88 7.38 -13.73
CA ASP A 73 10.46 7.66 -15.03
C ASP A 73 11.95 7.97 -14.95
N ARG A 74 12.37 8.71 -13.92
CA ARG A 74 13.75 9.13 -13.76
C ARG A 74 14.68 8.04 -13.20
N TYR A 75 14.24 7.30 -12.17
CA TYR A 75 15.07 6.35 -11.42
C TYR A 75 14.73 4.89 -11.69
N GLY A 76 13.64 4.65 -12.43
CA GLY A 76 13.19 3.30 -12.77
C GLY A 76 12.36 2.63 -11.67
N SER A 77 11.50 1.70 -12.12
CA SER A 77 10.51 1.06 -11.24
C SER A 77 11.12 0.23 -10.12
N ARG A 78 12.28 -0.42 -10.36
CA ARG A 78 12.89 -1.30 -9.35
C ARG A 78 13.37 -0.54 -8.13
N LEU A 79 14.08 0.56 -8.34
CA LEU A 79 14.66 1.36 -7.26
C LEU A 79 13.56 2.09 -6.50
N VAL A 80 12.68 2.80 -7.20
CA VAL A 80 11.60 3.57 -6.57
C VAL A 80 10.66 2.67 -5.79
N TYR A 81 10.27 1.53 -6.37
CA TYR A 81 9.38 0.58 -5.70
C TYR A 81 10.04 -0.07 -4.48
N GLY A 82 11.34 -0.44 -4.59
CA GLY A 82 12.10 -0.98 -3.47
C GLY A 82 12.24 0.02 -2.32
N CYS A 83 12.55 1.28 -2.61
CA CYS A 83 12.61 2.35 -1.61
C CYS A 83 11.22 2.61 -0.98
N ALA A 84 10.15 2.58 -1.77
CA ALA A 84 8.80 2.74 -1.27
C ALA A 84 8.42 1.62 -0.30
N LEU A 85 8.74 0.35 -0.61
CA LEU A 85 8.49 -0.79 0.27
C LEU A 85 9.23 -0.67 1.61
N ILE A 86 10.52 -0.30 1.57
CA ILE A 86 11.31 -0.11 2.79
C ILE A 86 10.77 1.07 3.61
N GLY A 87 10.54 2.21 2.97
CA GLY A 87 10.05 3.41 3.63
C GLY A 87 8.68 3.20 4.27
N TRP A 88 7.75 2.58 3.56
CA TRP A 88 6.45 2.23 4.07
C TRP A 88 6.55 1.25 5.26
N SER A 89 7.36 0.19 5.18
CA SER A 89 7.54 -0.76 6.29
C SER A 89 8.07 -0.06 7.55
N LEU A 90 8.99 0.89 7.41
CA LEU A 90 9.48 1.69 8.53
C LEU A 90 8.38 2.57 9.14
N VAL A 91 7.59 3.25 8.31
CA VAL A 91 6.48 4.09 8.80
C VAL A 91 5.43 3.25 9.54
N THR A 92 5.09 2.07 9.02
CA THR A 92 4.18 1.14 9.70
C THR A 92 4.72 0.69 11.05
N MET A 93 6.02 0.38 11.13
CA MET A 93 6.66 0.05 12.41
C MET A 93 6.54 1.21 13.41
N PHE A 94 6.77 2.45 12.98
CA PHE A 94 6.60 3.63 13.85
C PHE A 94 5.14 3.87 14.26
N GLN A 95 4.17 3.52 13.44
CA GLN A 95 2.75 3.61 13.83
C GLN A 95 2.43 2.70 15.03
N GLY A 96 3.09 1.54 15.15
CA GLY A 96 2.94 0.67 16.32
C GLY A 96 3.43 1.29 17.64
N THR A 97 4.23 2.35 17.59
CA THR A 97 4.80 3.01 18.77
C THR A 97 4.10 4.32 19.16
N ILE A 98 2.96 4.65 18.57
CA ILE A 98 2.28 5.93 18.79
C ILE A 98 1.90 6.19 20.27
N TYR A 99 1.67 5.13 21.03
CA TYR A 99 1.37 5.21 22.49
C TYR A 99 2.51 5.78 23.33
N LEU A 100 3.74 5.79 22.79
CA LEU A 100 4.92 6.30 23.49
C LEU A 100 5.07 7.82 23.38
N TYR A 101 4.28 8.47 22.53
CA TYR A 101 4.42 9.89 22.24
C TYR A 101 3.39 10.73 23.00
N GLY A 102 3.80 11.91 23.45
CA GLY A 102 2.94 12.81 24.23
C GLY A 102 1.77 13.43 23.44
N SER A 103 1.78 13.30 22.11
CA SER A 103 0.71 13.78 21.23
C SER A 103 0.38 12.73 20.16
N PRO A 104 -0.31 11.64 20.53
CA PRO A 104 -0.52 10.48 19.65
C PRO A 104 -1.24 10.83 18.34
N LEU A 105 -2.22 11.75 18.37
CA LEU A 105 -2.97 12.15 17.18
C LEU A 105 -2.09 12.85 16.15
N ILE A 106 -1.25 13.80 16.58
CA ILE A 106 -0.37 14.54 15.67
C ILE A 106 0.63 13.58 15.03
N VAL A 107 1.21 12.69 15.82
CA VAL A 107 2.14 11.67 15.32
C VAL A 107 1.44 10.74 14.32
N LEU A 108 0.24 10.28 14.62
CA LEU A 108 -0.54 9.44 13.72
C LEU A 108 -0.81 10.14 12.38
N VAL A 109 -1.25 11.39 12.40
CA VAL A 109 -1.52 12.19 11.18
C VAL A 109 -0.24 12.37 10.36
N ILE A 110 0.88 12.70 10.98
CA ILE A 110 2.17 12.84 10.28
C ILE A 110 2.60 11.52 9.65
N LEU A 111 2.52 10.41 10.39
CA LEU A 111 2.86 9.08 9.87
C LEU A 111 1.93 8.67 8.72
N ARG A 112 0.66 9.03 8.78
CA ARG A 112 -0.31 8.81 7.69
C ARG A 112 -0.02 9.62 6.44
N LEU A 113 0.37 10.89 6.58
CA LEU A 113 0.84 11.72 5.47
C LEU A 113 2.09 11.12 4.82
N LEU A 114 3.08 10.74 5.63
CA LEU A 114 4.32 10.11 5.15
C LEU A 114 4.02 8.78 4.44
N MET A 115 3.18 7.95 5.02
CA MET A 115 2.78 6.66 4.44
C MET A 115 2.11 6.84 3.08
N GLY A 116 1.13 7.75 2.98
CA GLY A 116 0.47 8.05 1.71
C GLY A 116 1.44 8.55 0.63
N ALA A 117 2.38 9.41 1.03
CA ALA A 117 3.40 9.93 0.11
C ALA A 117 4.36 8.84 -0.39
N ILE A 118 4.85 7.97 0.49
CA ILE A 118 5.80 6.90 0.17
C ILE A 118 5.13 5.81 -0.66
N GLU A 119 3.87 5.53 -0.40
CA GLU A 119 3.11 4.47 -1.08
C GLU A 119 2.59 4.89 -2.46
N ALA A 120 2.45 6.18 -2.71
CA ALA A 120 1.88 6.73 -3.95
C ALA A 120 2.52 6.16 -5.26
N PRO A 121 3.85 5.93 -5.36
CA PRO A 121 4.45 5.36 -6.56
C PRO A 121 4.15 3.88 -6.79
N ALA A 122 3.63 3.14 -5.80
CA ALA A 122 3.47 1.68 -5.89
C ALA A 122 2.51 1.26 -7.01
N PHE A 123 1.36 1.92 -7.13
CA PHE A 123 0.36 1.58 -8.13
C PHE A 123 0.83 1.82 -9.58
N PRO A 124 1.35 3.01 -9.93
CA PRO A 124 1.94 3.21 -11.26
C PRO A 124 3.17 2.32 -11.51
N ALA A 125 3.94 1.94 -10.47
CA ALA A 125 5.03 0.99 -10.61
C ALA A 125 4.53 -0.42 -11.00
N ASN A 126 3.44 -0.90 -10.40
CA ASN A 126 2.82 -2.19 -10.77
C ASN A 126 2.41 -2.21 -12.25
N SER A 127 1.73 -1.17 -12.71
CA SER A 127 1.32 -1.02 -14.11
C SER A 127 2.54 -1.00 -15.05
N ARG A 128 3.59 -0.25 -14.69
CA ARG A 128 4.82 -0.15 -15.48
C ARG A 128 5.57 -1.48 -15.55
N LEU A 129 5.70 -2.19 -14.45
CA LEU A 129 6.33 -3.53 -14.41
C LEU A 129 5.54 -4.53 -15.24
N SER A 130 4.20 -4.48 -15.19
CA SER A 130 3.33 -5.30 -16.02
C SER A 130 3.59 -5.07 -17.53
N VAL A 131 3.72 -3.81 -17.96
CA VAL A 131 4.00 -3.46 -19.36
C VAL A 131 5.41 -3.88 -19.78
N GLN A 132 6.40 -3.77 -18.90
CA GLN A 132 7.81 -4.10 -19.21
C GLN A 132 8.08 -5.60 -19.34
N TRP A 133 7.42 -6.43 -18.52
CA TRP A 133 7.73 -7.84 -18.41
C TRP A 133 6.73 -8.78 -19.08
N PHE A 134 5.55 -8.29 -19.41
CA PHE A 134 4.48 -9.13 -19.98
C PHE A 134 4.05 -8.63 -21.37
N PRO A 135 3.83 -9.54 -22.34
CA PRO A 135 3.30 -9.22 -23.65
C PRO A 135 1.86 -8.70 -23.55
N ASN A 136 1.42 -7.97 -24.55
CA ASN A 136 0.11 -7.29 -24.55
C ASN A 136 -1.08 -8.22 -24.24
N ASN A 137 -1.04 -9.45 -24.72
CA ASN A 137 -2.07 -10.46 -24.50
C ASN A 137 -2.13 -11.01 -23.08
N GLU A 138 -1.08 -10.85 -22.28
CA GLU A 138 -1.03 -11.33 -20.88
C GLU A 138 -1.22 -10.21 -19.84
N ARG A 139 -1.11 -8.94 -20.24
CA ARG A 139 -1.19 -7.79 -19.31
C ARG A 139 -2.51 -7.70 -18.57
N GLY A 140 -3.62 -7.99 -19.26
CA GLY A 140 -4.94 -8.02 -18.62
C GLY A 140 -5.01 -9.04 -17.49
N PHE A 141 -4.52 -10.25 -17.73
CA PHE A 141 -4.44 -11.29 -16.70
C PHE A 141 -3.57 -10.87 -15.51
N VAL A 142 -2.37 -10.33 -15.78
CA VAL A 142 -1.44 -9.85 -14.73
C VAL A 142 -2.09 -8.76 -13.87
N THR A 143 -2.77 -7.81 -14.54
CA THR A 143 -3.49 -6.73 -13.85
C THR A 143 -4.61 -7.28 -12.97
N SER A 144 -5.39 -8.23 -13.47
CA SER A 144 -6.45 -8.89 -12.70
C SER A 144 -5.90 -9.63 -11.48
N VAL A 145 -4.75 -10.29 -11.60
CA VAL A 145 -4.12 -11.04 -10.50
C VAL A 145 -3.70 -10.11 -9.36
N TYR A 146 -2.96 -9.03 -9.64
CA TYR A 146 -2.57 -8.13 -8.54
C TYR A 146 -3.73 -7.27 -8.03
N GLN A 147 -4.76 -7.00 -8.84
CA GLN A 147 -5.98 -6.37 -8.33
C GLN A 147 -6.82 -7.31 -7.47
N ALA A 148 -6.89 -8.60 -7.80
CA ALA A 148 -7.54 -9.59 -6.94
C ALA A 148 -6.87 -9.68 -5.55
N ALA A 149 -5.57 -9.42 -5.46
CA ALA A 149 -4.84 -9.34 -4.21
C ALA A 149 -5.43 -8.31 -3.22
N GLN A 150 -6.00 -7.21 -3.71
CA GLN A 150 -6.66 -6.19 -2.89
C GLN A 150 -7.88 -6.77 -2.16
N TYR A 151 -8.73 -7.48 -2.90
CA TYR A 151 -9.95 -8.09 -2.35
C TYR A 151 -9.63 -9.25 -1.41
N ILE A 152 -8.62 -10.06 -1.74
CA ILE A 152 -8.15 -11.16 -0.89
C ILE A 152 -7.64 -10.59 0.44
N SER A 153 -6.84 -9.53 0.41
CA SER A 153 -6.32 -8.88 1.61
C SER A 153 -7.45 -8.35 2.51
N LEU A 154 -8.42 -7.64 1.93
CA LEU A 154 -9.58 -7.14 2.65
C LEU A 154 -10.43 -8.28 3.22
N GLY A 155 -10.67 -9.33 2.43
CA GLY A 155 -11.46 -10.49 2.85
C GLY A 155 -10.83 -11.32 3.98
N ILE A 156 -9.51 -11.31 4.12
CA ILE A 156 -8.80 -12.00 5.22
C ILE A 156 -8.87 -11.18 6.53
N ILE A 157 -8.79 -9.85 6.43
CA ILE A 157 -8.65 -8.98 7.61
C ILE A 157 -10.03 -8.60 8.18
N THR A 158 -11.05 -8.41 7.33
CA THR A 158 -12.40 -7.98 7.77
C THR A 158 -13.15 -9.00 8.63
N PRO A 159 -13.13 -10.34 8.39
CA PRO A 159 -13.90 -11.29 9.20
C PRO A 159 -13.43 -11.44 10.65
N ALA A 160 -12.22 -11.00 10.99
CA ALA A 160 -11.72 -11.07 12.37
C ALA A 160 -12.48 -10.16 13.35
N ASN A 161 -13.41 -9.32 12.87
CA ASN A 161 -14.11 -8.33 13.69
C ASN A 161 -15.53 -8.73 14.09
N ASP A 162 -16.10 -9.79 13.50
CA ASP A 162 -17.49 -10.19 13.75
C ASP A 162 -17.65 -11.08 15.01
N ASP A 163 -16.56 -11.60 15.58
CA ASP A 163 -16.62 -12.51 16.74
C ASP A 163 -16.63 -11.82 18.12
N HIS A 164 -16.63 -10.50 18.18
CA HIS A 164 -16.59 -9.76 19.47
C HIS A 164 -17.87 -8.95 19.77
N SER A 165 -18.97 -9.20 19.06
CA SER A 165 -20.27 -8.55 19.30
C SER A 165 -21.37 -9.53 19.75
N ALA A 166 -21.01 -10.46 20.64
CA ALA A 166 -21.97 -11.28 21.39
C ALA A 166 -21.80 -11.08 22.90
#